data_7707c8002c719e68945299b3caec04e0
#
_entry.id   7707c8002c719e68945299b3caec04e0
#
_cell.length_a   1.000
_cell.length_b   1.000
_cell.length_c   1.000
_cell.angle_alpha   90.00
_cell.angle_beta   90.00
_cell.angle_gamma   90.00
#
_symmetry.space_group_name_H-M   'P 1'
#
loop_
_entity.id
_entity.type
_entity.pdbx_description
1 polymer ?
#
loop_
_entity_poly.entity_id
_entity_poly.type
_entity_poly.pdbx_seq_one_letter_code
_entity_poly.pdbx_strand_id
1 'polypeptide(L)'
;MATQIIEAVQQRAGLPALIKVTPDKGVTPQQSLPRPGLHQAALVTVAAALYKLTRTNEGAVRLLLSGKNDSWLLLPGAIGSSMPEVVAGVSEYSHSDKESAESLMRSLADTALLVLHETLADQLNPEHVREFMSAQRHNILIYIPAELKLGKMLNDSTWDDQTNHMEGPVSNVMHKIENLMS
;
A
#
# COMPACT_ATOMS: atom_id res chain seq x y z
N MET A 1 -8.68 0.55 19.90
CA MET A 1 -7.59 0.15 18.99
C MET A 1 -7.82 0.84 17.66
N ALA A 2 -6.81 1.47 17.06
CA ALA A 2 -6.96 2.10 15.76
C ALA A 2 -7.18 1.02 14.69
N THR A 3 -8.20 1.17 13.87
CA THR A 3 -8.50 0.24 12.78
C THR A 3 -7.36 0.26 11.77
N GLN A 4 -6.80 -0.91 11.47
CA GLN A 4 -5.81 -1.06 10.41
C GLN A 4 -6.55 -1.38 9.10
N ILE A 5 -6.48 -0.47 8.13
CA ILE A 5 -7.27 -0.60 6.90
C ILE A 5 -6.98 -1.90 6.15
N ILE A 6 -5.72 -2.31 6.08
CA ILE A 6 -5.32 -3.50 5.31
C ILE A 6 -5.89 -4.78 5.93
N GLU A 7 -5.89 -4.89 7.25
CA GLU A 7 -6.46 -6.04 7.97
C GLU A 7 -7.98 -6.02 7.92
N ALA A 8 -8.61 -4.84 8.04
CA ALA A 8 -10.07 -4.70 7.95
C ALA A 8 -10.59 -5.08 6.55
N VAL A 9 -9.90 -4.65 5.50
CA VAL A 9 -10.24 -5.04 4.12
C VAL A 9 -10.01 -6.53 3.90
N GLN A 10 -8.89 -7.09 4.40
CA GLN A 10 -8.59 -8.52 4.31
C GLN A 10 -9.70 -9.36 4.94
N GLN A 11 -10.12 -9.01 6.17
CA GLN A 11 -11.17 -9.73 6.89
C GLN A 11 -12.52 -9.61 6.17
N ARG A 12 -12.89 -8.41 5.74
CA ARG A 12 -14.17 -8.16 5.07
C ARG A 12 -14.28 -8.84 3.70
N ALA A 13 -13.17 -8.91 2.97
CA ALA A 13 -13.09 -9.62 1.70
C ALA A 13 -12.94 -11.14 1.85
N GLY A 14 -12.84 -11.66 3.08
CA GLY A 14 -12.66 -13.09 3.35
C GLY A 14 -11.34 -13.65 2.81
N LEU A 15 -10.30 -12.80 2.73
CA LEU A 15 -9.01 -13.22 2.21
C LEU A 15 -8.21 -14.00 3.27
N PRO A 16 -7.28 -14.87 2.84
CA PRO A 16 -6.33 -15.53 3.74
C PRO A 16 -5.52 -14.52 4.56
N ALA A 17 -4.96 -14.99 5.69
CA ALA A 17 -4.09 -14.17 6.51
C ALA A 17 -2.90 -13.64 5.72
N LEU A 18 -2.58 -12.37 5.93
CA LEU A 18 -1.46 -11.70 5.26
C LEU A 18 -0.13 -12.12 5.90
N ILE A 19 0.88 -12.26 5.07
CA ILE A 19 2.24 -12.62 5.47
C ILE A 19 3.03 -11.32 5.65
N LYS A 20 3.50 -11.06 6.86
CA LYS A 20 4.40 -9.93 7.12
C LYS A 20 5.75 -10.18 6.46
N VAL A 21 6.17 -9.23 5.66
CA VAL A 21 7.49 -9.24 5.03
C VAL A 21 8.45 -8.50 5.96
N THR A 22 9.34 -9.25 6.61
CA THR A 22 10.35 -8.67 7.49
C THR A 22 11.63 -8.44 6.67
N PRO A 23 12.16 -7.21 6.57
CA PRO A 23 13.36 -6.94 5.78
C PRO A 23 14.62 -7.63 6.28
N ASP A 24 14.63 -8.09 7.53
CA ASP A 24 15.87 -8.32 8.30
C ASP A 24 16.15 -9.78 8.71
N LYS A 25 15.47 -10.74 8.16
CA LYS A 25 15.96 -12.11 8.30
C LYS A 25 16.63 -12.51 7.01
N GLY A 26 17.97 -12.33 7.02
CA GLY A 26 18.83 -12.93 5.99
C GLY A 26 18.28 -14.33 5.72
N VAL A 27 17.71 -14.50 4.54
CA VAL A 27 17.08 -15.74 4.11
C VAL A 27 18.18 -16.78 4.08
N THR A 28 18.28 -17.59 5.13
CA THR A 28 18.99 -18.85 5.00
C THR A 28 18.26 -19.65 3.91
N PRO A 29 18.98 -20.19 2.91
CA PRO A 29 18.37 -20.76 1.70
C PRO A 29 17.42 -21.93 1.93
N GLN A 30 17.13 -22.32 3.16
CA GLN A 30 16.41 -23.53 3.53
C GLN A 30 15.00 -23.33 4.09
N GLN A 31 14.52 -22.10 4.23
CA GLN A 31 13.12 -21.86 4.59
C GLN A 31 12.48 -20.99 3.51
N SER A 32 11.95 -21.64 2.47
CA SER A 32 11.03 -21.00 1.54
C SER A 32 9.76 -20.65 2.31
N LEU A 33 9.71 -19.43 2.88
CA LEU A 33 8.44 -18.86 3.33
C LEU A 33 7.48 -18.85 2.13
N PRO A 34 6.21 -19.25 2.33
CA PRO A 34 5.24 -19.18 1.25
C PRO A 34 5.24 -17.76 0.69
N ARG A 35 5.45 -17.64 -0.62
CA ARG A 35 5.39 -16.33 -1.29
C ARG A 35 3.98 -15.77 -1.14
N PRO A 36 3.84 -14.48 -0.78
CA PRO A 36 2.55 -13.84 -0.78
C PRO A 36 1.89 -13.99 -2.16
N GLY A 37 0.68 -14.53 -2.17
CA GLY A 37 -0.05 -14.80 -3.41
C GLY A 37 -0.75 -13.55 -3.98
N LEU A 38 -1.58 -13.77 -5.02
CA LEU A 38 -2.35 -12.73 -5.71
C LEU A 38 -3.13 -11.82 -4.75
N HIS A 39 -3.76 -12.39 -3.72
CA HIS A 39 -4.62 -11.58 -2.83
C HIS A 39 -3.79 -10.56 -2.04
N GLN A 40 -2.60 -10.92 -1.57
CA GLN A 40 -1.76 -9.95 -0.84
C GLN A 40 -1.19 -8.90 -1.79
N ALA A 41 -0.68 -9.32 -2.96
CA ALA A 41 -0.16 -8.39 -3.96
C ALA A 41 -1.24 -7.38 -4.40
N ALA A 42 -2.45 -7.84 -4.69
CA ALA A 42 -3.57 -6.99 -5.06
C ALA A 42 -3.97 -6.04 -3.92
N LEU A 43 -4.10 -6.55 -2.69
CA LEU A 43 -4.52 -5.75 -1.55
C LEU A 43 -3.52 -4.66 -1.19
N VAL A 44 -2.22 -4.97 -1.13
CA VAL A 44 -1.20 -3.95 -0.81
C VAL A 44 -1.10 -2.90 -1.92
N THR A 45 -1.28 -3.30 -3.18
CA THR A 45 -1.27 -2.36 -4.32
C THR A 45 -2.44 -1.39 -4.23
N VAL A 46 -3.64 -1.88 -3.98
CA VAL A 46 -4.84 -1.04 -3.81
C VAL A 46 -4.70 -0.13 -2.60
N ALA A 47 -4.28 -0.65 -1.45
CA ALA A 47 -4.11 0.14 -0.23
C ALA A 47 -3.06 1.25 -0.40
N ALA A 48 -1.93 0.94 -1.05
CA ALA A 48 -0.88 1.92 -1.33
C ALA A 48 -1.33 2.98 -2.35
N ALA A 49 -2.12 2.60 -3.36
CA ALA A 49 -2.69 3.56 -4.31
C ALA A 49 -3.67 4.52 -3.63
N LEU A 50 -4.54 4.02 -2.75
CA LEU A 50 -5.45 4.85 -1.96
C LEU A 50 -4.69 5.76 -0.99
N TYR A 51 -3.64 5.25 -0.34
CA TYR A 51 -2.76 6.08 0.48
C TYR A 51 -2.16 7.22 -0.35
N LYS A 52 -1.62 6.93 -1.52
CA LYS A 52 -1.02 7.94 -2.40
C LYS A 52 -2.06 8.98 -2.85
N LEU A 53 -3.27 8.55 -3.23
CA LEU A 53 -4.38 9.42 -3.59
C LEU A 53 -4.70 10.41 -2.48
N THR A 54 -4.80 9.93 -1.25
CA THR A 54 -5.21 10.72 -0.09
C THR A 54 -4.11 11.59 0.51
N ARG A 55 -2.90 11.59 -0.03
CA ARG A 55 -1.84 12.54 0.35
C ARG A 55 -2.19 13.98 -0.01
N THR A 56 -3.05 14.19 -0.99
CA THR A 56 -3.56 15.50 -1.40
C THR A 56 -4.98 15.73 -0.89
N ASN A 57 -5.32 17.00 -0.64
CA ASN A 57 -6.67 17.35 -0.26
C ASN A 57 -7.67 17.02 -1.36
N GLU A 58 -7.31 17.28 -2.62
CA GLU A 58 -8.14 16.95 -3.79
C GLU A 58 -8.43 15.46 -3.86
N GLY A 59 -7.42 14.62 -3.69
CA GLY A 59 -7.57 13.15 -3.69
C GLY A 59 -8.47 12.66 -2.55
N ALA A 60 -8.36 13.24 -1.36
CA ALA A 60 -9.23 12.93 -0.23
C ALA A 60 -10.69 13.34 -0.51
N VAL A 61 -10.92 14.52 -1.09
CA VAL A 61 -12.25 14.95 -1.52
C VAL A 61 -12.84 14.03 -2.58
N ARG A 62 -12.05 13.65 -3.60
CA ARG A 62 -12.50 12.70 -4.64
C ARG A 62 -12.90 11.36 -4.05
N LEU A 63 -12.12 10.84 -3.09
CA LEU A 63 -12.45 9.60 -2.39
C LEU A 63 -13.77 9.71 -1.64
N LEU A 64 -14.00 10.80 -0.92
CA LEU A 64 -15.25 11.02 -0.17
C LEU A 64 -16.49 11.14 -1.06
N LEU A 65 -16.33 11.72 -2.25
CA LEU A 65 -17.44 11.91 -3.20
C LEU A 65 -17.73 10.67 -4.04
N SER A 66 -16.87 9.64 -3.96
CA SER A 66 -17.03 8.43 -4.77
C SER A 66 -18.08 7.50 -4.21
N GLY A 67 -18.91 6.98 -5.11
CA GLY A 67 -19.88 5.94 -4.81
C GLY A 67 -19.24 4.56 -4.65
N LYS A 68 -20.01 3.60 -4.17
CA LYS A 68 -19.53 2.24 -3.86
C LYS A 68 -18.91 1.50 -5.07
N ASN A 69 -19.25 1.87 -6.30
CA ASN A 69 -18.78 1.19 -7.52
C ASN A 69 -17.78 2.04 -8.31
N ASP A 70 -17.38 3.20 -7.78
CA ASP A 70 -16.52 4.14 -8.48
C ASP A 70 -15.06 4.09 -8.00
N SER A 71 -14.77 3.21 -7.03
CA SER A 71 -13.44 3.11 -6.40
C SER A 71 -12.34 2.84 -7.41
N TRP A 72 -12.62 2.02 -8.42
CA TRP A 72 -11.66 1.73 -9.50
C TRP A 72 -11.28 2.97 -10.32
N LEU A 73 -12.21 3.89 -10.49
CA LEU A 73 -11.99 5.15 -11.23
C LEU A 73 -11.12 6.15 -10.45
N LEU A 74 -10.95 5.94 -9.14
CA LEU A 74 -10.07 6.77 -8.31
C LEU A 74 -8.60 6.42 -8.50
N LEU A 75 -8.29 5.14 -8.71
CA LEU A 75 -6.92 4.64 -8.71
C LEU A 75 -6.03 5.26 -9.80
N PRO A 76 -6.50 5.51 -11.04
CA PRO A 76 -5.69 6.19 -12.06
C PRO A 76 -5.18 7.56 -11.62
N GLY A 77 -5.92 8.29 -10.79
CA GLY A 77 -5.50 9.58 -10.24
C GLY A 77 -4.34 9.49 -9.23
N ALA A 78 -4.14 8.32 -8.64
CA ALA A 78 -3.06 8.06 -7.68
C ALA A 78 -1.83 7.43 -8.35
N ILE A 79 -2.05 6.68 -9.43
CA ILE A 79 -1.04 5.88 -10.08
C ILE A 79 -0.42 6.73 -11.19
N GLY A 80 0.87 6.98 -11.11
CA GLY A 80 1.61 7.72 -12.14
C GLY A 80 1.86 6.93 -13.42
N SER A 81 1.53 5.63 -13.43
CA SER A 81 1.53 4.71 -14.58
C SER A 81 0.11 4.33 -14.98
N SER A 82 -0.05 3.64 -16.10
CA SER A 82 -1.37 3.19 -16.52
C SER A 82 -1.88 2.03 -15.65
N MET A 83 -3.18 1.98 -15.39
CA MET A 83 -3.80 0.85 -14.67
C MET A 83 -3.47 -0.51 -15.28
N PRO A 84 -3.47 -0.69 -16.63
CA PRO A 84 -3.06 -1.94 -17.24
C PRO A 84 -1.63 -2.39 -16.88
N GLU A 85 -0.69 -1.46 -16.70
CA GLU A 85 0.68 -1.77 -16.27
C GLU A 85 0.73 -2.23 -14.83
N VAL A 86 -0.05 -1.61 -13.95
CA VAL A 86 -0.16 -2.03 -12.53
C VAL A 86 -0.78 -3.41 -12.42
N VAL A 87 -1.87 -3.66 -13.14
CA VAL A 87 -2.50 -4.99 -13.20
C VAL A 87 -1.52 -6.03 -13.73
N ALA A 88 -0.77 -5.70 -14.79
CA ALA A 88 0.25 -6.59 -15.34
C ALA A 88 1.34 -6.91 -14.30
N GLY A 89 1.81 -5.92 -13.55
CA GLY A 89 2.82 -6.12 -12.50
C GLY A 89 2.32 -7.04 -11.37
N VAL A 90 1.07 -6.87 -10.92
CA VAL A 90 0.45 -7.75 -9.91
C VAL A 90 0.27 -9.17 -10.47
N SER A 91 -0.19 -9.30 -11.71
CA SER A 91 -0.36 -10.58 -12.41
C SER A 91 0.97 -11.32 -12.58
N GLU A 92 2.01 -10.63 -13.04
CA GLU A 92 3.36 -11.18 -13.21
C GLU A 92 3.95 -11.66 -11.88
N TYR A 93 3.88 -10.81 -10.84
CA TYR A 93 4.37 -11.17 -9.51
C TYR A 93 3.70 -12.41 -8.94
N SER A 94 2.39 -12.51 -9.08
CA SER A 94 1.59 -13.61 -8.50
C SER A 94 1.46 -14.83 -9.39
N HIS A 95 2.01 -14.81 -10.60
CA HIS A 95 1.84 -15.84 -11.63
C HIS A 95 0.36 -16.15 -11.93
N SER A 96 -0.49 -15.12 -11.90
CA SER A 96 -1.92 -15.21 -12.22
C SER A 96 -2.19 -14.60 -13.59
N ASP A 97 -3.39 -14.80 -14.13
CA ASP A 97 -3.84 -14.07 -15.32
C ASP A 97 -4.24 -12.63 -14.97
N LYS A 98 -4.19 -11.73 -15.97
CA LYS A 98 -4.49 -10.30 -15.78
C LYS A 98 -5.96 -10.06 -15.42
N GLU A 99 -6.86 -10.85 -15.95
CA GLU A 99 -8.30 -10.72 -15.71
C GLU A 99 -8.62 -11.01 -14.22
N SER A 100 -8.06 -12.09 -13.68
CA SER A 100 -8.17 -12.42 -12.26
C SER A 100 -7.55 -11.35 -11.37
N ALA A 101 -6.37 -10.83 -11.72
CA ALA A 101 -5.71 -9.76 -10.99
C ALA A 101 -6.56 -8.48 -10.98
N GLU A 102 -7.05 -8.05 -12.14
CA GLU A 102 -7.88 -6.85 -12.26
C GLU A 102 -9.20 -6.99 -11.51
N SER A 103 -9.89 -8.13 -11.69
CA SER A 103 -11.18 -8.40 -11.01
C SER A 103 -11.03 -8.34 -9.49
N LEU A 104 -9.97 -8.96 -8.95
CA LEU A 104 -9.70 -8.93 -7.53
C LEU A 104 -9.36 -7.52 -7.04
N MET A 105 -8.50 -6.79 -7.75
CA MET A 105 -8.14 -5.42 -7.40
C MET A 105 -9.35 -4.49 -7.38
N ARG A 106 -10.28 -4.63 -8.34
CA ARG A 106 -11.55 -3.88 -8.36
C ARG A 106 -12.38 -4.16 -7.10
N SER A 107 -12.61 -5.45 -6.80
CA SER A 107 -13.36 -5.86 -5.62
C SER A 107 -12.73 -5.34 -4.31
N LEU A 108 -11.39 -5.37 -4.23
CA LEU A 108 -10.67 -4.87 -3.07
C LEU A 108 -10.72 -3.35 -2.94
N ALA A 109 -10.71 -2.62 -4.06
CA ALA A 109 -10.87 -1.18 -4.06
C ALA A 109 -12.27 -0.76 -3.54
N ASP A 110 -13.32 -1.44 -3.98
CA ASP A 110 -14.68 -1.23 -3.48
C ASP A 110 -14.79 -1.55 -1.99
N THR A 111 -14.20 -2.67 -1.56
CA THR A 111 -14.17 -3.07 -0.15
C THR A 111 -13.40 -2.07 0.70
N ALA A 112 -12.26 -1.57 0.22
CA ALA A 112 -11.46 -0.59 0.94
C ALA A 112 -12.18 0.74 1.10
N LEU A 113 -12.88 1.21 0.05
CA LEU A 113 -13.69 2.42 0.11
C LEU A 113 -14.82 2.27 1.14
N LEU A 114 -15.49 1.13 1.14
CA LEU A 114 -16.54 0.84 2.12
C LEU A 114 -16.01 0.83 3.56
N VAL A 115 -14.88 0.16 3.80
CA VAL A 115 -14.21 0.13 5.12
C VAL A 115 -13.82 1.53 5.56
N LEU A 116 -13.29 2.37 4.67
CA LEU A 116 -12.94 3.76 4.96
C LEU A 116 -14.17 4.58 5.37
N HIS A 117 -15.25 4.49 4.61
CA HIS A 117 -16.49 5.22 4.92
C HIS A 117 -17.09 4.78 6.26
N GLU A 118 -17.08 3.49 6.57
CA GLU A 118 -17.58 2.98 7.86
C GLU A 118 -16.66 3.39 9.03
N THR A 119 -15.35 3.34 8.82
CA THR A 119 -14.38 3.69 9.88
C THR A 119 -14.43 5.18 10.22
N LEU A 120 -14.70 6.03 9.24
CA LEU A 120 -14.71 7.48 9.37
C LEU A 120 -16.13 8.07 9.43
N ALA A 121 -17.18 7.23 9.60
CA ALA A 121 -18.59 7.63 9.48
C ALA A 121 -18.96 8.91 10.26
N ASP A 122 -18.41 9.07 11.47
CA ASP A 122 -18.68 10.22 12.33
C ASP A 122 -17.83 11.47 11.99
N GLN A 123 -16.80 11.30 11.16
CA GLN A 123 -15.79 12.32 10.84
C GLN A 123 -15.42 12.31 9.36
N LEU A 124 -16.40 12.15 8.49
CA LEU A 124 -16.23 12.10 7.04
C LEU A 124 -15.89 13.47 6.46
N ASN A 125 -14.63 13.88 6.59
CA ASN A 125 -14.08 15.06 5.94
C ASN A 125 -12.68 14.77 5.38
N PRO A 126 -12.17 15.60 4.44
CA PRO A 126 -10.90 15.35 3.77
C PRO A 126 -9.69 15.31 4.71
N GLU A 127 -9.70 16.08 5.77
CA GLU A 127 -8.62 16.17 6.75
C GLU A 127 -8.49 14.84 7.52
N HIS A 128 -9.58 14.36 8.08
CA HIS A 128 -9.59 13.08 8.80
C HIS A 128 -9.27 11.87 7.90
N VAL A 129 -9.70 11.88 6.63
CA VAL A 129 -9.28 10.86 5.65
C VAL A 129 -7.77 10.86 5.47
N ARG A 130 -7.16 12.03 5.32
CA ARG A 130 -5.71 12.17 5.17
C ARG A 130 -4.95 11.74 6.41
N GLU A 131 -5.39 12.15 7.58
CA GLU A 131 -4.80 11.76 8.86
C GLU A 131 -4.88 10.25 9.07
N PHE A 132 -6.07 9.67 8.89
CA PHE A 132 -6.27 8.22 9.00
C PHE A 132 -5.36 7.46 8.05
N MET A 133 -5.36 7.82 6.76
CA MET A 133 -4.55 7.13 5.76
C MET A 133 -3.04 7.34 5.99
N SER A 134 -2.63 8.51 6.46
CA SER A 134 -1.23 8.77 6.84
C SER A 134 -0.74 7.82 7.94
N ALA A 135 -1.59 7.56 8.93
CA ALA A 135 -1.30 6.61 10.00
C ALA A 135 -1.22 5.14 9.50
N GLN A 136 -1.81 4.81 8.34
CA GLN A 136 -1.79 3.45 7.79
C GLN A 136 -0.51 3.08 7.04
N ARG A 137 0.36 4.05 6.70
CA ARG A 137 1.54 3.80 5.87
C ARG A 137 2.39 2.64 6.37
N HIS A 138 2.74 2.64 7.64
CA HIS A 138 3.55 1.57 8.24
C HIS A 138 2.85 0.22 8.17
N ASN A 139 1.55 0.18 8.47
CA ASN A 139 0.75 -1.03 8.45
C ASN A 139 0.62 -1.63 7.03
N ILE A 140 0.65 -0.80 5.99
CA ILE A 140 0.67 -1.26 4.60
C ILE A 140 2.06 -1.79 4.26
N LEU A 141 3.11 -1.03 4.62
CA LEU A 141 4.50 -1.30 4.24
C LEU A 141 4.98 -2.70 4.68
N ILE A 142 4.61 -3.13 5.89
CA ILE A 142 5.04 -4.43 6.44
C ILE A 142 4.52 -5.66 5.68
N TYR A 143 3.55 -5.48 4.78
CA TYR A 143 2.99 -6.54 3.95
C TYR A 143 3.40 -6.46 2.48
N ILE A 144 4.19 -5.47 2.08
CA ILE A 144 4.62 -5.28 0.68
C ILE A 144 5.81 -6.20 0.38
N PRO A 145 5.68 -7.18 -0.53
CA PRO A 145 6.82 -7.97 -0.98
C PRO A 145 7.79 -7.11 -1.79
N ALA A 146 9.09 -7.24 -1.53
CA ALA A 146 10.11 -6.46 -2.25
C ALA A 146 10.08 -6.73 -3.76
N GLU A 147 9.83 -7.98 -4.16
CA GLU A 147 9.78 -8.42 -5.55
C GLU A 147 8.62 -7.81 -6.33
N LEU A 148 7.58 -7.31 -5.64
CA LEU A 148 6.44 -6.64 -6.27
C LEU A 148 6.83 -5.29 -6.89
N LYS A 149 7.95 -4.69 -6.42
CA LYS A 149 8.46 -3.38 -6.89
C LYS A 149 7.37 -2.30 -6.93
N LEU A 150 6.61 -2.24 -5.86
CA LEU A 150 5.40 -1.42 -5.76
C LEU A 150 5.67 0.07 -5.99
N GLY A 151 6.79 0.58 -5.50
CA GLY A 151 7.20 1.97 -5.71
C GLY A 151 7.37 2.30 -7.19
N LYS A 152 7.96 1.41 -7.96
CA LYS A 152 8.05 1.57 -9.42
C LYS A 152 6.67 1.55 -10.08
N MET A 153 5.81 0.61 -9.70
CA MET A 153 4.47 0.50 -10.28
C MET A 153 3.59 1.72 -9.98
N LEU A 154 3.71 2.29 -8.79
CA LEU A 154 2.94 3.45 -8.38
C LEU A 154 3.65 4.78 -8.68
N ASN A 155 4.86 4.76 -9.26
CA ASN A 155 5.71 5.94 -9.42
C ASN A 155 5.87 6.72 -8.09
N ASP A 156 6.21 5.97 -7.04
CA ASP A 156 6.42 6.48 -5.68
C ASP A 156 7.48 5.64 -4.97
N SER A 157 8.73 6.08 -5.05
CA SER A 157 9.90 5.39 -4.49
C SER A 157 9.83 5.18 -2.97
N THR A 158 8.93 5.87 -2.26
CA THR A 158 8.78 5.71 -0.82
C THR A 158 8.27 4.33 -0.42
N TRP A 159 7.76 3.54 -1.36
CA TRP A 159 7.33 2.16 -1.15
C TRP A 159 8.44 1.12 -1.38
N ASP A 160 9.49 1.49 -2.10
CA ASP A 160 10.63 0.60 -2.37
C ASP A 160 11.68 0.70 -1.25
N ASP A 161 11.59 1.73 -0.42
CA ASP A 161 12.57 2.04 0.62
C ASP A 161 12.29 1.26 1.91
N GLN A 162 12.49 -0.05 1.85
CA GLN A 162 12.43 -0.92 3.03
C GLN A 162 13.70 -0.84 3.89
N THR A 163 14.77 -0.24 3.38
CA THR A 163 16.08 -0.19 4.03
C THR A 163 16.32 1.07 4.87
N ASN A 164 15.53 2.13 4.67
CA ASN A 164 15.74 3.44 5.33
C ASN A 164 15.19 3.53 6.76
N HIS A 165 14.92 2.43 7.44
CA HIS A 165 14.51 2.48 8.85
C HIS A 165 15.67 2.66 9.84
N MET A 166 16.91 2.74 9.37
CA MET A 166 18.08 2.94 10.25
C MET A 166 18.77 4.29 10.12
N GLU A 167 18.40 5.13 9.17
CA GLU A 167 18.88 6.50 9.12
C GLU A 167 17.93 7.44 9.88
N GLY A 168 17.93 7.30 11.21
CA GLY A 168 17.39 8.34 12.09
C GLY A 168 18.20 9.62 11.94
N PRO A 169 17.67 10.79 12.36
CA PRO A 169 18.36 12.10 12.22
C PRO A 169 19.73 12.18 12.88
N VAL A 170 20.16 11.14 13.57
CA VAL A 170 21.47 11.02 14.25
C VAL A 170 22.61 10.65 13.27
N SER A 171 22.29 9.91 12.17
CA SER A 171 23.30 9.49 11.18
C SER A 171 23.88 10.67 10.38
N ASN A 172 23.04 11.64 10.02
CA ASN A 172 23.47 12.83 9.30
C ASN A 172 24.37 13.78 10.11
N VAL A 173 24.35 13.68 11.43
CA VAL A 173 25.20 14.51 12.30
C VAL A 173 26.61 13.90 12.41
N MET A 174 26.73 12.57 12.41
CA MET A 174 28.03 11.89 12.49
C MET A 174 28.88 12.10 11.24
N HIS A 175 28.29 12.03 10.04
CA HIS A 175 29.03 12.30 8.79
C HIS A 175 29.48 13.76 8.64
N LYS A 176 28.78 14.71 9.29
CA LYS A 176 29.21 16.11 9.31
C LYS A 176 30.36 16.36 10.27
N ILE A 177 30.51 15.59 11.32
CA ILE A 177 31.58 15.72 12.31
C ILE A 177 32.88 15.13 11.76
N GLU A 178 32.83 14.00 11.05
CA GLU A 178 34.01 13.39 10.41
C GLU A 178 34.65 14.29 9.33
N ASN A 179 33.85 15.03 8.58
CA ASN A 179 34.33 15.97 7.57
C ASN A 179 34.87 17.29 8.11
N LEU A 180 34.72 17.57 9.41
CA LEU A 180 35.20 18.76 10.06
C LEU A 180 36.52 18.53 10.83
N MET A 181 36.96 17.26 10.96
CA MET A 181 38.18 16.87 11.70
C MET A 181 39.27 16.28 10.78
N SER A 182 39.14 16.44 9.45
CA SER A 182 40.16 16.01 8.47
C SER A 182 40.85 17.21 7.85
#